data_388609613baa041585e1efe72c64a5a0
#
_entry.id   388609613baa041585e1efe72c64a5a0
#
_cell.length_a   1.000
_cell.length_b   1.000
_cell.length_c   1.000
_cell.angle_alpha   90.00
_cell.angle_beta   90.00
_cell.angle_gamma   90.00
#
_symmetry.space_group_name_H-M   'P 1'
#
loop_
_entity.id
_entity.type
_entity.pdbx_description
1 polymer ?
#
loop_
_entity_poly.entity_id
_entity_poly.type
_entity_poly.pdbx_seq_one_letter_code
_entity_poly.pdbx_strand_id
1 'polypeptide(L)'
;VDAKDMGDDLEKILVTEEQIRVRNRELAAEIDADYAGRDLLLVGVLKGAVMVMADLARELRHPCAMDWMAVSSYGAGTTSSGVVRILKDLDTDIKDRNVLVVEDVIDSGLTLSWLVGNLRSRGPASVEICTMVRKELALEVDLNVRYIGFDLPNEFIVGYGLDYAEKYRNLPFIGTLAPHVYGS
;
A
#
# COMPACT_ATOMS: atom_id res chain seq x y z
N VAL A 1 17.21 -6.87 -8.99
CA VAL A 1 17.49 -7.72 -7.80
C VAL A 1 16.60 -8.95 -7.86
N ASP A 2 17.19 -10.09 -7.64
CA ASP A 2 16.53 -11.39 -7.68
C ASP A 2 16.74 -12.08 -6.33
N ALA A 3 15.98 -13.14 -6.05
CA ALA A 3 16.12 -13.90 -4.79
C ALA A 3 17.56 -14.40 -4.57
N LYS A 4 18.23 -14.84 -5.63
CA LYS A 4 19.62 -15.29 -5.58
C LYS A 4 20.62 -14.18 -5.22
N ASP A 5 20.27 -12.93 -5.48
CA ASP A 5 21.13 -11.78 -5.16
C ASP A 5 21.06 -11.43 -3.66
N MET A 6 20.10 -11.97 -2.95
CA MET A 6 19.90 -11.78 -1.50
C MET A 6 20.81 -12.69 -0.65
N GLY A 7 21.35 -13.76 -1.26
CA GLY A 7 22.14 -14.74 -0.52
C GLY A 7 21.36 -15.34 0.66
N ASP A 8 21.96 -15.33 1.82
CA ASP A 8 21.37 -15.90 3.05
C ASP A 8 20.43 -14.93 3.79
N ASP A 9 20.23 -13.72 3.27
CA ASP A 9 19.37 -12.73 3.91
C ASP A 9 17.88 -13.03 3.71
N LEU A 10 17.53 -13.72 2.63
CA LEU A 10 16.15 -14.12 2.34
C LEU A 10 15.81 -15.42 3.06
N GLU A 11 14.75 -15.41 3.87
CA GLU A 11 14.25 -16.63 4.52
C GLU A 11 13.32 -17.41 3.58
N LYS A 12 12.28 -16.74 3.09
CA LYS A 12 11.30 -17.36 2.16
C LYS A 12 10.60 -16.32 1.29
N ILE A 13 10.11 -16.74 0.16
CA ILE A 13 9.23 -15.94 -0.71
C ILE A 13 7.79 -16.28 -0.37
N LEU A 14 7.00 -15.26 0.01
CA LEU A 14 5.57 -15.42 0.30
C LEU A 14 4.72 -15.21 -0.95
N VAL A 15 5.08 -14.23 -1.78
CA VAL A 15 4.36 -13.90 -3.01
C VAL A 15 5.40 -13.66 -4.12
N THR A 16 5.28 -14.40 -5.20
CA THR A 16 6.21 -14.29 -6.32
C THR A 16 5.90 -13.07 -7.19
N GLU A 17 6.87 -12.65 -8.00
CA GLU A 17 6.68 -11.58 -8.98
C GLU A 17 5.51 -11.88 -9.93
N GLU A 18 5.39 -13.13 -10.39
CA GLU A 18 4.31 -13.53 -11.29
C GLU A 18 2.94 -13.47 -10.60
N GLN A 19 2.85 -13.90 -9.35
CA GLN A 19 1.62 -13.79 -8.56
C GLN A 19 1.19 -12.33 -8.40
N ILE A 20 2.14 -11.43 -8.14
CA ILE A 20 1.88 -9.98 -8.04
C ILE A 20 1.38 -9.44 -9.37
N ARG A 21 2.02 -9.83 -10.48
CA ARG A 21 1.63 -9.38 -11.83
C ARG A 21 0.21 -9.79 -12.17
N VAL A 22 -0.13 -11.05 -11.93
CA VAL A 22 -1.49 -11.57 -12.18
C VAL A 22 -2.51 -10.84 -11.32
N ARG A 23 -2.19 -10.66 -10.02
CA ARG A 23 -3.11 -10.01 -9.10
C ARG A 23 -3.35 -8.53 -9.44
N ASN A 24 -2.33 -7.81 -9.87
CA ASN A 24 -2.49 -6.43 -10.35
C ASN A 24 -3.45 -6.34 -11.54
N ARG A 25 -3.40 -7.28 -12.47
CA ARG A 25 -4.34 -7.34 -13.59
C ARG A 25 -5.77 -7.57 -13.12
N GLU A 26 -5.97 -8.48 -12.17
CA GLU A 26 -7.29 -8.77 -11.62
C GLU A 26 -7.85 -7.55 -10.88
N LEU A 27 -7.05 -6.91 -10.03
CA LEU A 27 -7.43 -5.69 -9.31
C LEU A 27 -7.77 -4.56 -10.28
N ALA A 28 -6.95 -4.36 -11.31
CA ALA A 28 -7.19 -3.35 -12.32
C ALA A 28 -8.50 -3.58 -13.07
N ALA A 29 -8.83 -4.82 -13.40
CA ALA A 29 -10.09 -5.17 -14.05
C ALA A 29 -11.31 -4.87 -13.16
N GLU A 30 -11.22 -5.16 -11.86
CA GLU A 30 -12.26 -4.83 -10.88
C GLU A 30 -12.45 -3.30 -10.78
N ILE A 31 -11.35 -2.56 -10.68
CA ILE A 31 -11.36 -1.10 -10.58
C ILE A 31 -11.93 -0.49 -11.85
N ASP A 32 -11.51 -0.94 -13.02
CA ASP A 32 -12.04 -0.47 -14.31
C ASP A 32 -13.55 -0.65 -14.40
N ALA A 33 -14.07 -1.78 -13.93
CA ALA A 33 -15.51 -2.05 -13.93
C ALA A 33 -16.26 -1.14 -12.95
N ASP A 34 -15.72 -0.98 -11.74
CA ASP A 34 -16.37 -0.21 -10.67
C ASP A 34 -16.39 1.30 -10.94
N TYR A 35 -15.37 1.80 -11.63
CA TYR A 35 -15.23 3.23 -11.94
C TYR A 35 -15.54 3.58 -13.41
N ALA A 36 -16.16 2.68 -14.15
CA ALA A 36 -16.51 2.93 -15.54
C ALA A 36 -17.34 4.21 -15.69
N GLY A 37 -16.87 5.13 -16.54
CA GLY A 37 -17.52 6.41 -16.78
C GLY A 37 -17.36 7.44 -15.64
N ARG A 38 -16.52 7.15 -14.64
CA ARG A 38 -16.29 8.06 -13.51
C ARG A 38 -14.87 8.60 -13.54
N ASP A 39 -14.69 9.79 -12.98
CA ASP A 39 -13.37 10.33 -12.70
C ASP A 39 -12.70 9.51 -11.59
N LEU A 40 -11.44 9.18 -11.77
CA LEU A 40 -10.67 8.40 -10.80
C LEU A 40 -9.35 9.10 -10.49
N LEU A 41 -9.14 9.37 -9.21
CA LEU A 41 -7.86 9.84 -8.68
C LEU A 41 -7.24 8.75 -7.81
N LEU A 42 -6.09 8.24 -8.24
CA LEU A 42 -5.28 7.34 -7.42
C LEU A 42 -4.40 8.18 -6.48
N VAL A 43 -4.44 7.88 -5.19
CA VAL A 43 -3.57 8.51 -4.20
C VAL A 43 -2.65 7.45 -3.61
N GLY A 44 -1.38 7.52 -3.97
CA GLY A 44 -0.35 6.62 -3.43
C GLY A 44 0.24 7.15 -2.13
N VAL A 45 0.47 6.26 -1.17
CA VAL A 45 1.09 6.61 0.10
C VAL A 45 2.58 6.27 0.06
N LEU A 46 3.41 7.30 0.02
CA LEU A 46 4.86 7.18 -0.05
C LEU A 46 5.44 6.68 1.29
N LYS A 47 6.54 5.96 1.26
CA LYS A 47 7.30 5.53 0.05
C LYS A 47 6.82 4.18 -0.47
N GLY A 48 6.30 3.32 0.40
CA GLY A 48 6.05 1.91 0.16
C GLY A 48 5.13 1.60 -1.02
N ALA A 49 4.14 2.44 -1.26
CA ALA A 49 3.17 2.22 -2.34
C ALA A 49 3.70 2.52 -3.76
N VAL A 50 4.94 2.96 -3.90
CA VAL A 50 5.48 3.39 -5.20
C VAL A 50 5.39 2.29 -6.27
N MET A 51 5.69 1.05 -5.89
CA MET A 51 5.69 -0.07 -6.85
C MET A 51 4.26 -0.45 -7.25
N VAL A 52 3.39 -0.69 -6.29
CA VAL A 52 2.00 -1.07 -6.56
C VAL A 52 1.26 0.04 -7.30
N MET A 53 1.50 1.29 -6.95
CA MET A 53 0.88 2.45 -7.60
C MET A 53 1.24 2.50 -9.09
N ALA A 54 2.52 2.35 -9.43
CA ALA A 54 2.99 2.36 -10.80
C ALA A 54 2.43 1.17 -11.61
N ASP A 55 2.51 -0.03 -11.04
CA ASP A 55 2.07 -1.24 -11.74
C ASP A 55 0.54 -1.25 -11.92
N LEU A 56 -0.22 -0.90 -10.89
CA LEU A 56 -1.68 -0.83 -10.97
C LEU A 56 -2.13 0.20 -12.00
N ALA A 57 -1.57 1.41 -11.96
CA ALA A 57 -1.93 2.48 -12.90
C ALA A 57 -1.71 2.06 -14.35
N ARG A 58 -0.62 1.34 -14.63
CA ARG A 58 -0.31 0.87 -15.98
C ARG A 58 -1.19 -0.27 -16.47
N GLU A 59 -1.79 -1.04 -15.55
CA GLU A 59 -2.75 -2.10 -15.89
C GLU A 59 -4.18 -1.56 -16.11
N LEU A 60 -4.51 -0.40 -15.56
CA LEU A 60 -5.82 0.22 -15.75
C LEU A 60 -6.00 0.63 -17.22
N ARG A 61 -7.18 0.34 -17.76
CA ARG A 61 -7.62 0.83 -19.08
C ARG A 61 -8.28 2.19 -18.98
N HIS A 62 -8.65 2.56 -17.79
CA HIS A 62 -9.31 3.82 -17.46
C HIS A 62 -8.25 4.91 -17.29
N PRO A 63 -8.31 6.01 -18.05
CA PRO A 63 -7.44 7.15 -17.76
C PRO A 63 -7.70 7.65 -16.36
N CYS A 64 -6.65 7.74 -15.55
CA CYS A 64 -6.76 8.18 -14.16
C CYS A 64 -5.74 9.26 -13.86
N ALA A 65 -6.08 10.13 -12.90
CA ALA A 65 -5.12 11.05 -12.31
C ALA A 65 -4.37 10.34 -11.20
N MET A 66 -3.15 10.80 -10.91
CA MET A 66 -2.30 10.25 -9.85
C MET A 66 -1.79 11.38 -8.98
N ASP A 67 -1.83 11.16 -7.68
CA ASP A 67 -1.25 12.06 -6.70
C ASP A 67 -0.68 11.26 -5.54
N TRP A 68 0.07 11.91 -4.66
CA TRP A 68 0.85 11.25 -3.62
C TRP A 68 0.73 11.97 -2.29
N MET A 69 0.73 11.18 -1.22
CA MET A 69 0.86 11.69 0.14
C MET A 69 1.99 10.97 0.86
N ALA A 70 2.61 11.66 1.79
CA ALA A 70 3.54 11.06 2.74
C ALA A 70 3.09 11.44 4.13
N VAL A 71 2.98 10.45 5.01
CA VAL A 71 2.56 10.63 6.39
C VAL A 71 3.52 9.88 7.31
N SER A 72 3.67 10.37 8.54
CA SER A 72 4.40 9.66 9.59
C SER A 72 3.52 9.52 10.81
N SER A 73 3.59 8.36 11.47
CA SER A 73 3.01 8.20 12.79
C SER A 73 3.92 8.86 13.83
N TYR A 74 3.32 9.61 14.77
CA TYR A 74 4.04 10.31 15.81
C TYR A 74 4.20 9.39 17.03
N GLY A 75 5.45 9.18 17.47
CA GLY A 75 5.77 8.40 18.66
C GLY A 75 7.06 7.61 18.48
N ALA A 76 8.03 7.80 19.38
CA ALA A 76 9.22 6.97 19.46
C ALA A 76 8.83 5.67 20.18
N GLY A 77 8.84 4.54 19.46
CA GLY A 77 8.57 3.24 20.04
C GLY A 77 7.59 2.40 19.23
N THR A 78 7.37 1.19 19.71
CA THR A 78 6.55 0.15 19.06
C THR A 78 5.05 0.39 19.16
N THR A 79 4.61 1.39 19.90
CA THR A 79 3.20 1.76 20.05
C THR A 79 2.91 3.02 19.28
N SER A 80 2.08 2.89 18.25
CA SER A 80 1.52 4.05 17.55
C SER A 80 0.64 4.82 18.53
N SER A 81 0.93 6.12 18.72
CA SER A 81 0.09 7.00 19.56
C SER A 81 -1.20 7.44 18.87
N GLY A 82 -1.42 7.03 17.61
CA GLY A 82 -2.55 7.48 16.81
C GLY A 82 -2.40 8.90 16.26
N VAL A 83 -1.32 9.59 16.59
CA VAL A 83 -1.03 10.94 16.05
C VAL A 83 -0.29 10.80 14.73
N VAL A 84 -0.84 11.40 13.67
CA VAL A 84 -0.29 11.35 12.33
C VAL A 84 0.11 12.75 11.89
N ARG A 85 1.29 12.85 11.29
CA ARG A 85 1.79 14.07 10.70
C ARG A 85 1.86 13.93 9.18
N ILE A 86 1.31 14.90 8.46
CA ILE A 86 1.44 14.97 7.00
C ILE A 86 2.80 15.58 6.66
N LEU A 87 3.65 14.81 5.99
CA LEU A 87 4.97 15.26 5.51
C LEU A 87 4.88 15.84 4.11
N LYS A 88 4.05 15.24 3.25
CA LYS A 88 3.68 15.75 1.93
C LYS A 88 2.18 15.60 1.76
N ASP A 89 1.52 16.69 1.44
CA ASP A 89 0.08 16.69 1.13
C ASP A 89 -0.16 16.56 -0.38
N LEU A 90 -1.42 16.32 -0.74
CA LEU A 90 -1.86 16.31 -2.13
C LEU A 90 -1.61 17.66 -2.81
N ASP A 91 -1.26 17.62 -4.08
CA ASP A 91 -1.20 18.81 -4.92
C ASP A 91 -2.59 19.16 -5.48
N THR A 92 -3.48 18.17 -5.53
CA THR A 92 -4.80 18.26 -6.15
C THR A 92 -5.89 18.52 -5.11
N ASP A 93 -6.85 19.40 -5.45
CA ASP A 93 -8.11 19.52 -4.71
C ASP A 93 -8.98 18.30 -5.04
N ILE A 94 -9.41 17.57 -4.01
CA ILE A 94 -10.18 16.33 -4.18
C ILE A 94 -11.69 16.51 -4.03
N LYS A 95 -12.16 17.73 -3.87
CA LYS A 95 -13.59 18.00 -3.75
C LYS A 95 -14.35 17.41 -4.95
N ASP A 96 -15.41 16.67 -4.64
CA ASP A 96 -16.28 16.01 -5.63
C ASP A 96 -15.58 14.94 -6.49
N ARG A 97 -14.36 14.51 -6.13
CA ARG A 97 -13.62 13.50 -6.88
C ARG A 97 -13.78 12.11 -6.27
N ASN A 98 -13.67 11.09 -7.11
CA ASN A 98 -13.57 9.69 -6.63
C ASN A 98 -12.10 9.38 -6.34
N VAL A 99 -11.80 9.16 -5.07
CA VAL A 99 -10.44 8.91 -4.58
C VAL A 99 -10.26 7.44 -4.26
N LEU A 100 -9.21 6.84 -4.80
CA LEU A 100 -8.77 5.50 -4.45
C LEU A 100 -7.38 5.59 -3.82
N VAL A 101 -7.31 5.33 -2.51
CA VAL A 101 -6.05 5.29 -1.77
C VAL A 101 -5.37 3.97 -2.04
N VAL A 102 -4.11 4.02 -2.47
CA VAL A 102 -3.31 2.84 -2.79
C VAL A 102 -2.20 2.68 -1.77
N GLU A 103 -2.19 1.52 -1.10
CA GLU A 103 -1.25 1.16 -0.07
C GLU A 103 -0.46 -0.11 -0.44
N ASP A 104 0.75 -0.21 0.06
CA ASP A 104 1.57 -1.42 -0.02
C ASP A 104 1.09 -2.49 0.95
N VAL A 105 0.92 -2.13 2.22
CA VAL A 105 0.50 -3.05 3.29
C VAL A 105 -0.40 -2.32 4.30
N ILE A 106 -1.37 -3.05 4.83
CA ILE A 106 -2.17 -2.65 5.97
C ILE A 106 -1.85 -3.57 7.14
N ASP A 107 -1.24 -3.01 8.18
CA ASP A 107 -0.95 -3.67 9.47
C ASP A 107 -2.06 -3.35 10.48
N SER A 108 -1.81 -2.44 11.43
CA SER A 108 -2.81 -2.02 12.41
C SER A 108 -3.97 -1.24 11.80
N GLY A 109 -3.74 -0.58 10.69
CA GLY A 109 -4.71 0.28 10.03
C GLY A 109 -4.91 1.64 10.66
N LEU A 110 -4.24 1.95 11.78
CA LEU A 110 -4.42 3.20 12.53
C LEU A 110 -4.08 4.44 11.69
N THR A 111 -2.91 4.44 11.07
CA THR A 111 -2.46 5.56 10.22
C THR A 111 -3.37 5.74 9.02
N LEU A 112 -3.72 4.64 8.36
CA LEU A 112 -4.59 4.68 7.18
C LEU A 112 -6.01 5.13 7.53
N SER A 113 -6.55 4.69 8.66
CA SER A 113 -7.86 5.12 9.15
C SER A 113 -7.89 6.64 9.36
N TRP A 114 -6.85 7.18 9.98
CA TRP A 114 -6.71 8.63 10.14
C TRP A 114 -6.65 9.34 8.78
N LEU A 115 -5.83 8.82 7.87
CA LEU A 115 -5.66 9.38 6.53
C LEU A 115 -6.98 9.42 5.76
N VAL A 116 -7.72 8.33 5.75
CA VAL A 116 -9.02 8.24 5.09
C VAL A 116 -10.01 9.24 5.69
N GLY A 117 -10.04 9.36 7.03
CA GLY A 117 -10.87 10.36 7.71
C GLY A 117 -10.50 11.79 7.31
N ASN A 118 -9.21 12.08 7.22
CA ASN A 118 -8.72 13.38 6.77
C ASN A 118 -9.15 13.66 5.32
N LEU A 119 -8.99 12.70 4.42
CA LEU A 119 -9.42 12.86 3.02
C LEU A 119 -10.93 13.06 2.89
N ARG A 120 -11.72 12.31 3.65
CA ARG A 120 -13.18 12.47 3.68
C ARG A 120 -13.62 13.86 4.12
N SER A 121 -12.88 14.48 5.03
CA SER A 121 -13.17 15.84 5.50
C SER A 121 -13.01 16.90 4.41
N ARG A 122 -12.35 16.58 3.31
CA ARG A 122 -12.12 17.50 2.18
C ARG A 122 -13.25 17.48 1.12
N GLY A 123 -14.29 16.71 1.34
CA GLY A 123 -15.49 16.68 0.48
C GLY A 123 -15.37 15.91 -0.82
N PRO A 124 -14.60 14.81 -0.91
CA PRO A 124 -14.59 13.99 -2.13
C PRO A 124 -15.94 13.32 -2.36
N ALA A 125 -16.20 12.90 -3.59
CA ALA A 125 -17.40 12.12 -3.94
C ALA A 125 -17.34 10.73 -3.29
N SER A 126 -16.15 10.14 -3.21
CA SER A 126 -15.92 8.86 -2.56
C SER A 126 -14.46 8.71 -2.15
N VAL A 127 -14.19 7.89 -1.13
CA VAL A 127 -12.84 7.43 -0.75
C VAL A 127 -12.92 5.94 -0.54
N GLU A 128 -12.18 5.19 -1.32
CA GLU A 128 -12.03 3.74 -1.21
C GLU A 128 -10.54 3.39 -1.04
N ILE A 129 -10.26 2.16 -0.63
CA ILE A 129 -8.89 1.70 -0.37
C ILE A 129 -8.58 0.49 -1.24
N CYS A 130 -7.38 0.51 -1.82
CA CYS A 130 -6.75 -0.63 -2.47
C CYS A 130 -5.41 -0.90 -1.79
N THR A 131 -5.16 -2.12 -1.36
CA THR A 131 -3.87 -2.51 -0.80
C THR A 131 -3.34 -3.76 -1.47
N MET A 132 -2.01 -3.84 -1.63
CA MET A 132 -1.39 -5.07 -2.13
C MET A 132 -1.44 -6.17 -1.07
N VAL A 133 -1.16 -5.84 0.19
CA VAL A 133 -1.14 -6.79 1.30
C VAL A 133 -2.01 -6.29 2.45
N ARG A 134 -2.80 -7.20 3.02
CA ARG A 134 -3.47 -6.98 4.29
C ARG A 134 -3.05 -8.06 5.27
N LYS A 135 -2.67 -7.64 6.48
CA LYS A 135 -2.45 -8.54 7.62
C LYS A 135 -3.68 -8.47 8.51
N GLU A 136 -4.70 -9.24 8.17
CA GLU A 136 -6.03 -9.13 8.78
C GLU A 136 -6.01 -9.27 10.30
N LEU A 137 -5.19 -10.18 10.82
CA LEU A 137 -5.08 -10.40 12.27
C LEU A 137 -4.35 -9.27 13.02
N ALA A 138 -3.68 -8.37 12.29
CA ALA A 138 -2.99 -7.23 12.89
C ALA A 138 -3.88 -5.98 12.98
N LEU A 139 -5.06 -5.98 12.37
CA LEU A 139 -5.95 -4.83 12.37
C LEU A 139 -6.41 -4.48 13.79
N GLU A 140 -6.30 -3.20 14.15
CA GLU A 140 -6.73 -2.63 15.43
C GLU A 140 -7.95 -1.72 15.29
N VAL A 141 -8.37 -1.44 14.06
CA VAL A 141 -9.51 -0.59 13.73
C VAL A 141 -10.40 -1.26 12.70
N ASP A 142 -11.67 -0.89 12.71
CA ASP A 142 -12.59 -1.31 11.64
C ASP A 142 -12.31 -0.46 10.40
N LEU A 143 -11.77 -1.11 9.37
CA LEU A 143 -11.36 -0.47 8.14
C LEU A 143 -11.92 -1.26 6.96
N ASN A 144 -12.80 -0.61 6.19
CA ASN A 144 -13.36 -1.22 4.99
C ASN A 144 -12.40 -1.06 3.82
N VAL A 145 -11.75 -2.16 3.44
CA VAL A 145 -10.81 -2.19 2.32
C VAL A 145 -11.49 -2.88 1.14
N ARG A 146 -11.71 -2.13 0.07
CA ARG A 146 -12.48 -2.63 -1.07
C ARG A 146 -11.68 -3.57 -1.96
N TYR A 147 -10.40 -3.26 -2.19
CA TYR A 147 -9.54 -4.05 -3.07
C TYR A 147 -8.34 -4.54 -2.28
N ILE A 148 -8.18 -5.86 -2.22
CA ILE A 148 -7.12 -6.52 -1.45
C ILE A 148 -6.37 -7.46 -2.38
N GLY A 149 -5.06 -7.25 -2.51
CA GLY A 149 -4.21 -8.13 -3.28
C GLY A 149 -4.07 -9.50 -2.62
N PHE A 150 -3.48 -9.52 -1.45
CA PHE A 150 -3.22 -10.75 -0.69
C PHE A 150 -3.46 -10.53 0.79
N ASP A 151 -4.11 -11.49 1.44
CA ASP A 151 -4.11 -11.60 2.89
C ASP A 151 -2.91 -12.45 3.30
N LEU A 152 -2.00 -11.90 4.08
CA LEU A 152 -0.80 -12.56 4.54
C LEU A 152 -0.77 -12.68 6.07
N PRO A 153 -0.01 -13.66 6.61
CA PRO A 153 0.20 -13.76 8.05
C PRO A 153 0.84 -12.50 8.62
N ASN A 154 0.70 -12.30 9.94
CA ASN A 154 1.33 -11.18 10.65
C ASN A 154 2.83 -11.47 10.84
N GLU A 155 3.58 -11.49 9.76
CA GLU A 155 5.03 -11.62 9.74
C GLU A 155 5.66 -10.33 9.23
N PHE A 156 6.92 -10.10 9.54
CA PHE A 156 7.68 -8.99 8.98
C PHE A 156 8.07 -9.32 7.54
N ILE A 157 7.58 -8.52 6.60
CA ILE A 157 7.75 -8.74 5.17
C ILE A 157 8.47 -7.59 4.49
N VAL A 158 9.21 -7.89 3.44
CA VAL A 158 9.93 -6.93 2.61
C VAL A 158 9.71 -7.21 1.14
N GLY A 159 10.03 -6.24 0.31
CA GLY A 159 9.94 -6.33 -1.14
C GLY A 159 8.68 -5.68 -1.71
N TYR A 160 8.71 -5.44 -2.97
CA TYR A 160 7.63 -4.76 -3.69
C TYR A 160 7.20 -3.44 -3.04
N GLY A 161 8.18 -2.62 -2.68
CA GLY A 161 7.99 -1.35 -2.00
C GLY A 161 8.19 -1.39 -0.49
N LEU A 162 8.05 -2.55 0.14
CA LEU A 162 8.24 -2.73 1.58
C LEU A 162 9.73 -2.81 1.91
N ASP A 163 10.14 -2.19 3.03
CA ASP A 163 11.54 -2.07 3.40
C ASP A 163 11.89 -2.65 4.75
N TYR A 164 13.20 -2.85 4.93
CA TYR A 164 13.87 -2.93 6.22
C TYR A 164 15.08 -1.98 6.18
N ALA A 165 15.09 -0.99 7.05
CA ALA A 165 16.17 0.02 7.13
C ALA A 165 16.46 0.66 5.76
N GLU A 166 15.42 1.02 5.01
CA GLU A 166 15.46 1.62 3.66
C GLU A 166 16.05 0.70 2.58
N LYS A 167 16.11 -0.60 2.84
CA LYS A 167 16.56 -1.62 1.87
C LYS A 167 15.42 -2.54 1.49
N TYR A 168 15.56 -3.22 0.37
CA TYR A 168 14.68 -4.28 -0.14
C TYR A 168 13.39 -3.81 -0.82
N ARG A 169 13.10 -2.51 -0.88
CA ARG A 169 11.93 -2.00 -1.63
C ARG A 169 11.93 -2.44 -3.10
N ASN A 170 13.11 -2.62 -3.65
CA ASN A 170 13.31 -2.94 -5.08
C ASN A 170 13.27 -4.44 -5.41
N LEU A 171 12.95 -5.30 -4.45
CA LEU A 171 12.70 -6.72 -4.75
C LEU A 171 11.39 -6.84 -5.54
N PRO A 172 11.36 -7.66 -6.60
CA PRO A 172 10.15 -7.81 -7.42
C PRO A 172 9.11 -8.75 -6.79
N PHE A 173 9.42 -9.37 -5.66
CA PHE A 173 8.57 -10.28 -4.90
C PHE A 173 8.39 -9.77 -3.47
N ILE A 174 7.53 -10.43 -2.70
CA ILE A 174 7.35 -10.21 -1.26
C ILE A 174 7.86 -11.43 -0.51
N GLY A 175 8.72 -11.22 0.48
CA GLY A 175 9.31 -12.30 1.25
C GLY A 175 9.63 -11.89 2.68
N THR A 176 10.22 -12.81 3.42
CA THR A 176 10.69 -12.58 4.78
C THR A 176 12.21 -12.65 4.84
N LEU A 177 12.79 -11.88 5.73
CA LEU A 177 14.24 -11.88 5.97
C LEU A 177 14.61 -12.96 6.98
N ALA A 178 15.80 -13.52 6.81
CA ALA A 178 16.37 -14.43 7.78
C ALA A 178 16.59 -13.70 9.14
N PRO A 179 16.42 -14.40 10.28
CA PRO A 179 16.52 -13.76 11.60
C PRO A 179 17.83 -13.02 11.87
N HIS A 180 18.94 -13.45 11.28
CA HIS A 180 20.25 -12.79 11.48
C HIS A 180 20.29 -11.36 10.91
N VAL A 181 19.38 -11.00 10.00
CA VAL A 181 19.35 -9.66 9.38
C VAL A 181 18.85 -8.61 10.36
N TYR A 182 17.89 -8.95 11.22
CA TYR A 182 17.27 -8.03 12.17
C TYR A 182 17.32 -8.50 13.63
N GLY A 183 17.87 -9.67 13.86
CA GLY A 183 17.95 -10.31 15.19
C GLY A 183 19.34 -10.23 15.80
N SER A 184 19.89 -9.05 15.95
CA SER A 184 21.14 -8.89 16.73
C SER A 184 20.87 -8.19 18.06
#